data_87350eeb4bb0bad4d05eb925ee89254e
#
_entry.id   87350eeb4bb0bad4d05eb925ee89254e
#
_cell.length_a   1.000
_cell.length_b   1.000
_cell.length_c   1.000
_cell.angle_alpha   90.00
_cell.angle_beta   90.00
_cell.angle_gamma   90.00
#
_symmetry.space_group_name_H-M   'P 1'
#
loop_
_entity.id
_entity.type
_entity.pdbx_description
1 polymer ?
#
loop_
_entity_poly.entity_id
_entity_poly.type
_entity_poly.pdbx_seq_one_letter_code
_entity_poly.pdbx_strand_id
1 'polypeptide(L)'
;MKKLFLILFGLYFSVSFSQETILVLNKIDQNKFNLDGVVTENEIDGAKILEIIYEVEPGLNTMPSQETTGYLTYTEKFLYVGVKAARKKVIAPLTTRDNSAFWRGDFAGLTIDSYGDARNNIIIISNPSGSQSDAIRLPGTSFGGGPNFNLNVNFDFQSSGRVTDEGYEIEFIIPFSELPFPNGKNQSWKVELFTGYIDDDNE
;
A
#
# COMPACT_ATOMS: atom_id res chain seq x y z
N MET A 1 44.89 -7.11 49.99
CA MET A 1 43.58 -7.67 49.57
C MET A 1 42.98 -6.82 48.49
N LYS A 2 43.06 -7.23 47.21
CA LYS A 2 42.48 -6.53 46.06
C LYS A 2 41.03 -6.98 45.90
N LYS A 3 40.08 -6.06 46.03
CA LYS A 3 38.65 -6.34 45.77
C LYS A 3 38.43 -6.28 44.27
N LEU A 4 38.08 -7.42 43.65
CA LEU A 4 37.67 -7.54 42.28
C LEU A 4 36.22 -7.11 42.17
N PHE A 5 35.97 -5.99 41.47
CA PHE A 5 34.61 -5.51 41.18
C PHE A 5 34.18 -6.16 39.85
N LEU A 6 33.26 -7.13 39.96
CA LEU A 6 32.65 -7.79 38.79
C LEU A 6 31.48 -6.90 38.30
N ILE A 7 31.69 -6.18 37.20
CA ILE A 7 30.62 -5.41 36.54
C ILE A 7 29.82 -6.42 35.66
N LEU A 8 28.65 -6.77 36.11
CA LEU A 8 27.69 -7.56 35.33
C LEU A 8 27.06 -6.65 34.30
N PHE A 9 27.50 -6.76 33.04
CA PHE A 9 26.85 -6.08 31.91
C PHE A 9 25.60 -6.90 31.55
N GLY A 10 24.44 -6.45 32.06
CA GLY A 10 23.16 -7.01 31.65
C GLY A 10 22.82 -6.58 30.22
N LEU A 11 22.91 -7.51 29.26
CA LEU A 11 22.35 -7.33 27.93
C LEU A 11 20.82 -7.29 28.06
N TYR A 12 20.26 -6.11 27.98
CA TYR A 12 18.82 -5.95 27.78
C TYR A 12 18.50 -6.29 26.33
N PHE A 13 17.97 -7.48 26.08
CA PHE A 13 17.35 -7.85 24.83
C PHE A 13 15.93 -7.25 24.82
N SER A 14 15.73 -6.11 24.16
CA SER A 14 14.39 -5.63 23.85
C SER A 14 13.84 -6.41 22.68
N VAL A 15 12.97 -7.37 22.95
CA VAL A 15 12.20 -8.05 21.90
C VAL A 15 11.03 -7.14 21.55
N SER A 16 11.12 -6.44 20.42
CA SER A 16 10.00 -5.71 19.85
C SER A 16 9.08 -6.70 19.15
N PHE A 17 7.91 -6.93 19.69
CA PHE A 17 6.84 -7.65 19.01
C PHE A 17 6.14 -6.66 18.09
N SER A 18 6.23 -6.86 16.78
CA SER A 18 5.33 -6.22 15.82
C SER A 18 3.94 -6.86 15.99
N GLN A 19 2.96 -6.06 16.37
CA GLN A 19 1.58 -6.53 16.47
C GLN A 19 0.96 -6.50 15.07
N GLU A 20 0.84 -7.67 14.43
CA GLU A 20 0.06 -7.80 13.19
C GLU A 20 -1.43 -7.61 13.53
N THR A 21 -2.08 -6.67 12.86
CA THR A 21 -3.52 -6.51 12.98
C THR A 21 -4.21 -7.45 12.00
N ILE A 22 -5.02 -8.38 12.51
CA ILE A 22 -5.80 -9.30 11.68
C ILE A 22 -7.14 -8.64 11.36
N LEU A 23 -7.38 -8.38 10.08
CA LEU A 23 -8.65 -7.88 9.57
C LEU A 23 -9.40 -9.02 8.87
N VAL A 24 -10.65 -9.23 9.22
CA VAL A 24 -11.54 -10.15 8.50
C VAL A 24 -12.36 -9.32 7.52
N LEU A 25 -12.12 -9.51 6.23
CA LEU A 25 -12.85 -8.78 5.19
C LEU A 25 -14.26 -9.36 5.02
N ASN A 26 -15.20 -8.49 4.74
CA ASN A 26 -16.55 -8.84 4.34
C ASN A 26 -16.64 -8.92 2.82
N LYS A 27 -17.37 -9.92 2.32
CA LYS A 27 -17.72 -10.01 0.91
C LYS A 27 -18.89 -9.09 0.62
N ILE A 28 -18.77 -8.27 -0.42
CA ILE A 28 -19.79 -7.31 -0.84
C ILE A 28 -20.26 -7.66 -2.27
N ASP A 29 -21.48 -7.21 -2.61
CA ASP A 29 -22.01 -7.36 -3.97
C ASP A 29 -21.20 -6.54 -4.97
N GLN A 30 -20.73 -7.18 -6.05
CA GLN A 30 -19.95 -6.53 -7.11
C GLN A 30 -20.68 -5.39 -7.81
N ASN A 31 -22.03 -5.38 -7.82
CA ASN A 31 -22.84 -4.33 -8.43
C ASN A 31 -22.81 -3.01 -7.65
N LYS A 32 -22.22 -2.99 -6.45
CA LYS A 32 -22.04 -1.76 -5.67
C LYS A 32 -20.94 -0.86 -6.21
N PHE A 33 -20.00 -1.41 -6.97
CA PHE A 33 -18.77 -0.71 -7.39
C PHE A 33 -18.94 -0.11 -8.78
N ASN A 34 -18.57 1.17 -8.88
CA ASN A 34 -18.45 1.91 -10.13
C ASN A 34 -17.06 2.54 -10.18
N LEU A 35 -16.20 2.05 -11.04
CA LEU A 35 -14.81 2.52 -11.12
C LEU A 35 -14.74 3.87 -11.84
N ASP A 36 -15.06 4.95 -11.14
CA ASP A 36 -15.08 6.32 -11.69
C ASP A 36 -14.13 7.29 -10.99
N GLY A 37 -13.39 6.82 -9.97
CA GLY A 37 -12.48 7.63 -9.16
C GLY A 37 -13.16 8.31 -7.99
N VAL A 38 -14.42 7.95 -7.69
CA VAL A 38 -15.20 8.49 -6.58
C VAL A 38 -15.44 7.43 -5.54
N VAL A 39 -14.73 7.48 -4.43
CA VAL A 39 -14.94 6.52 -3.33
C VAL A 39 -16.20 6.90 -2.55
N THR A 40 -17.33 6.28 -2.89
CA THR A 40 -18.63 6.59 -2.30
C THR A 40 -18.90 5.79 -1.02
N GLU A 41 -19.77 6.35 -0.14
CA GLU A 41 -20.21 5.65 1.08
C GLU A 41 -20.87 4.30 0.78
N ASN A 42 -21.56 4.17 -0.35
CA ASN A 42 -22.20 2.92 -0.74
C ASN A 42 -21.17 1.82 -1.08
N GLU A 43 -20.07 2.16 -1.70
CA GLU A 43 -19.00 1.24 -2.08
C GLU A 43 -18.19 0.76 -0.88
N ILE A 44 -17.95 1.65 0.08
CA ILE A 44 -17.17 1.35 1.28
C ILE A 44 -18.01 0.83 2.45
N ASP A 45 -19.34 0.76 2.30
CA ASP A 45 -20.23 0.20 3.33
C ASP A 45 -19.86 -1.26 3.63
N GLY A 46 -19.38 -1.50 4.86
CA GLY A 46 -18.86 -2.79 5.31
C GLY A 46 -17.41 -3.09 4.94
N ALA A 47 -16.71 -2.19 4.25
CA ALA A 47 -15.26 -2.29 4.02
C ALA A 47 -14.46 -2.17 5.33
N LYS A 48 -13.27 -2.72 5.35
CA LYS A 48 -12.30 -2.52 6.43
C LYS A 48 -11.48 -1.28 6.16
N ILE A 49 -11.26 -0.52 7.21
CA ILE A 49 -10.49 0.72 7.17
C ILE A 49 -9.01 0.39 7.41
N LEU A 50 -8.16 0.96 6.57
CA LEU A 50 -6.71 0.95 6.70
C LEU A 50 -6.25 2.41 6.79
N GLU A 51 -5.62 2.78 7.88
CA GLU A 51 -5.04 4.11 8.07
C GLU A 51 -3.53 4.04 7.89
N ILE A 52 -2.95 5.01 7.17
CA ILE A 52 -1.50 5.18 7.14
C ILE A 52 -1.11 5.95 8.39
N ILE A 53 -0.42 5.27 9.30
CA ILE A 53 -0.04 5.80 10.61
C ILE A 53 1.46 6.11 10.73
N TYR A 54 2.24 5.77 9.72
CA TYR A 54 3.69 6.01 9.70
C TYR A 54 4.13 6.62 8.37
N GLU A 55 4.99 7.63 8.47
CA GLU A 55 5.76 8.17 7.36
C GLU A 55 7.18 7.61 7.44
N VAL A 56 7.62 6.92 6.39
CA VAL A 56 8.92 6.22 6.35
C VAL A 56 10.01 7.15 5.86
N GLU A 57 9.72 7.97 4.86
CA GLU A 57 10.61 8.99 4.30
C GLU A 57 9.85 10.30 4.09
N PRO A 58 10.43 11.43 4.47
CA PRO A 58 11.70 11.62 5.16
C PRO A 58 11.65 11.31 6.66
N GLY A 59 10.51 10.94 7.19
CA GLY A 59 10.17 10.96 8.59
C GLY A 59 10.68 9.82 9.48
N LEU A 60 11.30 8.76 9.00
CA LEU A 60 11.81 7.63 9.81
C LEU A 60 10.78 7.10 10.84
N ASN A 61 9.61 6.68 10.36
CA ASN A 61 8.48 6.18 11.17
C ASN A 61 7.86 7.24 12.10
N THR A 62 7.78 8.46 11.65
CA THR A 62 7.02 9.53 12.31
C THR A 62 5.54 9.48 11.95
N MET A 63 4.71 10.28 12.60
CA MET A 63 3.32 10.45 12.15
C MET A 63 3.29 11.11 10.78
N PRO A 64 2.44 10.64 9.85
CA PRO A 64 2.31 11.26 8.53
C PRO A 64 1.86 12.72 8.64
N SER A 65 2.42 13.57 7.79
CA SER A 65 2.00 14.97 7.69
C SER A 65 0.62 15.14 7.05
N GLN A 66 0.15 14.11 6.34
CA GLN A 66 -1.12 14.08 5.61
C GLN A 66 -1.91 12.80 5.94
N GLU A 67 -3.19 12.98 6.22
CA GLU A 67 -4.10 11.87 6.50
C GLU A 67 -4.41 11.09 5.22
N THR A 68 -4.31 9.77 5.31
CA THR A 68 -4.71 8.86 4.24
C THR A 68 -5.46 7.68 4.80
N THR A 69 -6.64 7.42 4.24
CA THR A 69 -7.51 6.32 4.62
C THR A 69 -7.76 5.42 3.42
N GLY A 70 -7.52 4.13 3.59
CA GLY A 70 -7.90 3.09 2.64
C GLY A 70 -9.12 2.31 3.11
N TYR A 71 -9.91 1.84 2.17
CA TYR A 71 -11.09 1.01 2.38
C TYR A 71 -10.93 -0.28 1.60
N LEU A 72 -10.89 -1.41 2.30
CA LEU A 72 -10.60 -2.72 1.73
C LEU A 72 -11.80 -3.65 1.87
N THR A 73 -12.22 -4.22 0.77
CA THR A 73 -13.26 -5.23 0.71
C THR A 73 -13.09 -6.14 -0.50
N TYR A 74 -13.95 -7.14 -0.68
CA TYR A 74 -13.84 -8.04 -1.81
C TYR A 74 -15.21 -8.51 -2.31
N THR A 75 -15.23 -8.99 -3.55
CA THR A 75 -16.36 -9.64 -4.19
C THR A 75 -16.04 -11.11 -4.47
N GLU A 76 -16.81 -11.79 -5.29
CA GLU A 76 -16.45 -13.14 -5.78
C GLU A 76 -15.27 -13.13 -6.75
N LYS A 77 -15.01 -12.00 -7.41
CA LYS A 77 -14.10 -11.92 -8.55
C LYS A 77 -12.86 -11.07 -8.31
N PHE A 78 -12.95 -10.10 -7.41
CA PHE A 78 -11.88 -9.11 -7.24
C PHE A 78 -11.80 -8.57 -5.81
N LEU A 79 -10.62 -8.07 -5.49
CA LEU A 79 -10.37 -7.19 -4.36
C LEU A 79 -10.68 -5.75 -4.79
N TYR A 80 -11.45 -5.04 -3.97
CA TYR A 80 -11.70 -3.61 -4.15
C TYR A 80 -10.95 -2.82 -3.09
N VAL A 81 -10.33 -1.73 -3.52
CA VAL A 81 -9.68 -0.78 -2.63
C VAL A 81 -10.04 0.64 -3.03
N GLY A 82 -10.62 1.38 -2.10
CA GLY A 82 -10.80 2.82 -2.21
C GLY A 82 -9.78 3.53 -1.34
N VAL A 83 -9.20 4.63 -1.83
CA VAL A 83 -8.23 5.45 -1.10
C VAL A 83 -8.69 6.90 -1.12
N LYS A 84 -8.70 7.54 0.06
CA LYS A 84 -8.88 8.99 0.22
C LYS A 84 -7.65 9.54 0.91
N ALA A 85 -6.97 10.49 0.25
CA ALA A 85 -5.75 11.11 0.76
C ALA A 85 -5.92 12.64 0.83
N ALA A 86 -5.69 13.21 2.00
CA ALA A 86 -5.69 14.65 2.19
C ALA A 86 -4.40 15.25 1.64
N ARG A 87 -4.52 16.26 0.75
CA ARG A 87 -3.38 16.96 0.14
C ARG A 87 -3.74 18.41 -0.17
N LYS A 88 -2.90 19.35 0.24
CA LYS A 88 -3.07 20.76 -0.08
C LYS A 88 -2.86 21.07 -1.57
N LYS A 89 -1.94 20.37 -2.18
CA LYS A 89 -1.60 20.47 -3.60
C LYS A 89 -1.33 19.07 -4.12
N VAL A 90 -2.04 18.68 -5.15
CA VAL A 90 -1.91 17.37 -5.79
C VAL A 90 -1.10 17.53 -7.06
N ILE A 91 -0.06 16.70 -7.19
CA ILE A 91 0.75 16.57 -8.41
C ILE A 91 0.46 15.20 -9.01
N ALA A 92 -0.28 15.17 -10.10
CA ALA A 92 -0.73 13.92 -10.72
C ALA A 92 -0.37 13.90 -12.22
N PRO A 93 0.87 13.55 -12.59
CA PRO A 93 1.27 13.48 -13.98
C PRO A 93 0.51 12.38 -14.72
N LEU A 94 -0.06 12.71 -15.86
CA LEU A 94 -0.62 11.69 -16.77
C LEU A 94 0.52 11.06 -17.57
N THR A 95 0.74 9.78 -17.37
CA THR A 95 1.83 9.03 -18.00
C THR A 95 1.32 7.72 -18.61
N THR A 96 2.10 7.11 -19.46
CA THR A 96 1.92 5.69 -19.81
C THR A 96 2.26 4.82 -18.60
N ARG A 97 1.75 3.58 -18.60
CA ARG A 97 2.05 2.59 -17.55
C ARG A 97 3.56 2.43 -17.40
N ASP A 98 4.02 2.27 -16.15
CA ASP A 98 5.42 2.04 -15.74
C ASP A 98 6.42 3.12 -16.19
N ASN A 99 5.94 4.31 -16.50
CA ASN A 99 6.79 5.42 -16.87
C ASN A 99 7.45 6.05 -15.64
N SER A 100 8.74 6.33 -15.71
CA SER A 100 9.50 6.93 -14.59
C SER A 100 8.99 8.30 -14.13
N ALA A 101 8.28 9.05 -14.98
CA ALA A 101 7.66 10.32 -14.60
C ALA A 101 6.49 10.14 -13.62
N PHE A 102 5.92 8.93 -13.52
CA PHE A 102 4.91 8.57 -12.52
C PHE A 102 5.37 8.92 -11.09
N TRP A 103 6.62 8.62 -10.76
CA TRP A 103 7.19 8.80 -9.43
C TRP A 103 7.45 10.27 -9.02
N ARG A 104 7.12 11.21 -9.92
CA ARG A 104 7.24 12.66 -9.67
C ARG A 104 5.93 13.30 -9.23
N GLY A 105 5.04 12.54 -8.63
CA GLY A 105 3.73 13.03 -8.20
C GLY A 105 3.16 12.22 -7.05
N ASP A 106 1.92 12.55 -6.71
CA ASP A 106 1.16 11.84 -5.71
C ASP A 106 0.62 10.52 -6.27
N PHE A 107 0.68 9.48 -5.46
CA PHE A 107 0.15 8.16 -5.80
C PHE A 107 -0.26 7.39 -4.55
N ALA A 108 -1.10 6.39 -4.72
CA ALA A 108 -1.38 5.38 -3.71
C ALA A 108 -1.17 3.98 -4.29
N GLY A 109 -0.85 3.04 -3.44
CA GLY A 109 -0.64 1.67 -3.85
C GLY A 109 -0.79 0.66 -2.73
N LEU A 110 -0.72 -0.59 -3.12
CA LEU A 110 -0.84 -1.76 -2.27
C LEU A 110 0.35 -2.67 -2.46
N THR A 111 0.85 -3.18 -1.36
CA THR A 111 1.70 -4.36 -1.36
C THR A 111 0.85 -5.56 -0.94
N ILE A 112 0.83 -6.62 -1.73
CA ILE A 112 0.03 -7.83 -1.48
C ILE A 112 0.96 -9.05 -1.43
N ASP A 113 1.05 -9.68 -0.26
CA ASP A 113 1.67 -10.98 -0.07
C ASP A 113 0.56 -12.03 0.13
N SER A 114 0.16 -12.65 -0.96
CA SER A 114 -0.95 -13.60 -0.99
C SER A 114 -0.59 -15.00 -0.46
N TYR A 115 0.69 -15.30 -0.30
CA TYR A 115 1.19 -16.53 0.33
C TYR A 115 1.55 -16.35 1.80
N GLY A 116 1.72 -15.10 2.28
CA GLY A 116 2.12 -14.79 3.64
C GLY A 116 3.57 -15.17 3.98
N ASP A 117 4.41 -15.38 2.95
CA ASP A 117 5.80 -15.86 3.11
C ASP A 117 6.86 -14.78 2.96
N ALA A 118 6.45 -13.54 2.69
CA ALA A 118 7.28 -12.35 2.49
C ALA A 118 8.33 -12.49 1.36
N ARG A 119 8.10 -13.39 0.40
CA ARG A 119 9.07 -13.66 -0.68
C ARG A 119 8.78 -12.89 -1.96
N ASN A 120 7.50 -12.84 -2.34
CA ASN A 120 7.07 -12.21 -3.59
C ASN A 120 5.87 -11.31 -3.30
N ASN A 121 6.13 -10.06 -3.02
CA ASN A 121 5.07 -9.11 -2.77
C ASN A 121 4.68 -8.43 -4.09
N ILE A 122 3.43 -8.58 -4.46
CA ILE A 122 2.84 -7.88 -5.60
C ILE A 122 2.62 -6.42 -5.21
N ILE A 123 3.03 -5.52 -6.07
CA ILE A 123 2.86 -4.09 -5.89
C ILE A 123 1.95 -3.58 -7.00
N ILE A 124 0.87 -2.92 -6.61
CA ILE A 124 -0.13 -2.30 -7.50
C ILE A 124 -0.22 -0.83 -7.14
N ILE A 125 -0.05 0.05 -8.10
CA ILE A 125 0.00 1.50 -7.84
C ILE A 125 -0.82 2.24 -8.90
N SER A 126 -1.47 3.32 -8.47
CA SER A 126 -2.11 4.29 -9.36
C SER A 126 -1.95 5.71 -8.83
N ASN A 127 -2.05 6.69 -9.71
CA ASN A 127 -2.08 8.09 -9.35
C ASN A 127 -3.48 8.71 -9.61
N PRO A 128 -3.75 9.92 -9.10
CA PRO A 128 -5.04 10.58 -9.28
C PRO A 128 -5.45 10.84 -10.75
N SER A 129 -4.50 10.80 -11.70
CA SER A 129 -4.77 10.92 -13.14
C SER A 129 -5.05 9.57 -13.83
N GLY A 130 -5.09 8.46 -13.06
CA GLY A 130 -5.34 7.10 -13.58
C GLY A 130 -4.12 6.43 -14.23
N SER A 131 -2.92 7.04 -14.14
CA SER A 131 -1.70 6.36 -14.55
C SER A 131 -1.38 5.22 -13.60
N GLN A 132 -0.90 4.09 -14.13
CA GLN A 132 -0.67 2.86 -13.39
C GLN A 132 0.79 2.44 -13.42
N SER A 133 1.20 1.75 -12.36
CA SER A 133 2.48 1.02 -12.30
C SER A 133 2.32 -0.24 -11.47
N ASP A 134 3.08 -1.27 -11.79
CA ASP A 134 3.09 -2.51 -11.03
C ASP A 134 4.48 -3.16 -10.99
N ALA A 135 4.70 -3.99 -9.99
CA ALA A 135 5.96 -4.67 -9.78
C ALA A 135 5.77 -5.93 -8.92
N ILE A 136 6.80 -6.75 -8.87
CA ILE A 136 7.00 -7.72 -7.80
C ILE A 136 8.25 -7.32 -7.01
N ARG A 137 8.09 -7.15 -5.70
CA ARG A 137 9.23 -7.01 -4.78
C ARG A 137 9.81 -8.38 -4.52
N LEU A 138 11.05 -8.55 -4.89
CA LEU A 138 11.81 -9.79 -4.69
C LEU A 138 12.63 -9.73 -3.39
N PRO A 139 13.00 -10.88 -2.80
CA PRO A 139 13.92 -10.92 -1.68
C PRO A 139 15.27 -10.29 -2.00
N GLY A 140 15.93 -9.75 -0.98
CA GLY A 140 17.24 -9.12 -1.10
C GLY A 140 17.18 -7.64 -1.50
N THR A 141 18.36 -7.11 -1.81
CA THR A 141 18.54 -5.71 -2.24
C THR A 141 18.99 -5.64 -3.68
N SER A 142 18.62 -4.56 -4.37
CA SER A 142 19.15 -4.22 -5.69
C SER A 142 20.63 -3.82 -5.61
N PHE A 143 21.28 -3.76 -6.77
CA PHE A 143 22.62 -3.16 -6.88
C PHE A 143 22.53 -1.66 -6.52
N GLY A 144 22.99 -1.30 -5.36
CA GLY A 144 22.85 0.05 -4.78
C GLY A 144 22.14 0.07 -3.42
N GLY A 145 21.71 -1.10 -2.91
CA GLY A 145 21.23 -1.26 -1.53
C GLY A 145 19.73 -1.01 -1.31
N GLY A 146 19.02 -0.58 -2.35
CA GLY A 146 17.55 -0.41 -2.28
C GLY A 146 16.76 -1.70 -2.45
N PRO A 147 15.42 -1.66 -2.38
CA PRO A 147 14.57 -2.81 -2.65
C PRO A 147 14.79 -3.38 -4.05
N ASN A 148 14.68 -4.70 -4.15
CA ASN A 148 14.80 -5.40 -5.42
C ASN A 148 13.42 -5.56 -6.07
N PHE A 149 13.16 -4.87 -7.18
CA PHE A 149 11.89 -4.92 -7.89
C PHE A 149 12.05 -5.55 -9.28
N ASN A 150 11.13 -6.45 -9.62
CA ASN A 150 10.91 -6.87 -10.98
C ASN A 150 9.80 -5.99 -11.59
N LEU A 151 10.17 -5.10 -12.49
CA LEU A 151 9.27 -4.19 -13.20
C LEU A 151 8.79 -4.75 -14.56
N ASN A 152 9.21 -5.98 -14.93
CA ASN A 152 8.81 -6.62 -16.20
C ASN A 152 7.56 -7.51 -16.04
N VAL A 153 6.77 -7.26 -15.02
CA VAL A 153 5.48 -7.89 -14.80
C VAL A 153 4.37 -6.98 -15.29
N ASN A 154 3.21 -7.54 -15.60
CA ASN A 154 2.01 -6.80 -15.92
C ASN A 154 0.83 -7.53 -15.27
N PHE A 155 0.22 -6.91 -14.28
CA PHE A 155 -1.03 -7.36 -13.68
C PHE A 155 -2.20 -6.63 -14.33
N ASP A 156 -3.21 -7.36 -14.80
CA ASP A 156 -4.40 -6.76 -15.41
C ASP A 156 -5.38 -6.27 -14.33
N PHE A 157 -5.03 -5.19 -13.66
CA PHE A 157 -5.90 -4.50 -12.71
C PHE A 157 -6.47 -3.22 -13.34
N GLN A 158 -7.58 -2.76 -12.79
CA GLN A 158 -8.20 -1.50 -13.16
C GLN A 158 -8.08 -0.50 -12.02
N SER A 159 -7.88 0.75 -12.36
CA SER A 159 -7.90 1.86 -11.41
C SER A 159 -8.50 3.10 -12.03
N SER A 160 -9.12 3.92 -11.21
CA SER A 160 -9.57 5.27 -11.55
C SER A 160 -9.22 6.20 -10.40
N GLY A 161 -8.95 7.45 -10.72
CA GLY A 161 -8.64 8.44 -9.70
C GLY A 161 -9.13 9.82 -10.08
N ARG A 162 -9.22 10.68 -9.08
CA ARG A 162 -9.55 12.10 -9.26
C ARG A 162 -8.86 12.98 -8.24
N VAL A 163 -8.62 14.21 -8.61
CA VAL A 163 -8.26 15.29 -7.69
C VAL A 163 -9.53 15.89 -7.11
N THR A 164 -9.51 16.19 -5.81
CA THR A 164 -10.60 16.82 -5.06
C THR A 164 -10.10 18.12 -4.44
N ASP A 165 -11.02 18.92 -3.86
CA ASP A 165 -10.64 20.14 -3.12
C ASP A 165 -9.86 19.84 -1.84
N GLU A 166 -10.00 18.61 -1.28
CA GLU A 166 -9.33 18.17 -0.05
C GLU A 166 -8.06 17.37 -0.31
N GLY A 167 -7.83 16.93 -1.57
CA GLY A 167 -6.72 16.08 -1.93
C GLY A 167 -7.01 15.23 -3.15
N TYR A 168 -7.04 13.89 -2.98
CA TYR A 168 -7.38 13.00 -4.06
C TYR A 168 -8.04 11.71 -3.59
N GLU A 169 -8.71 11.06 -4.52
CA GLU A 169 -9.28 9.71 -4.36
C GLU A 169 -8.78 8.80 -5.48
N ILE A 170 -8.59 7.53 -5.14
CA ILE A 170 -8.22 6.48 -6.10
C ILE A 170 -8.99 5.21 -5.75
N GLU A 171 -9.49 4.53 -6.77
CA GLU A 171 -10.10 3.22 -6.67
C GLU A 171 -9.28 2.18 -7.42
N PHE A 172 -9.28 0.96 -6.89
CA PHE A 172 -8.65 -0.21 -7.52
C PHE A 172 -9.64 -1.37 -7.58
N ILE A 173 -9.70 -2.02 -8.72
CA ILE A 173 -10.32 -3.33 -8.90
C ILE A 173 -9.21 -4.30 -9.33
N ILE A 174 -8.90 -5.25 -8.46
CA ILE A 174 -7.81 -6.21 -8.65
C ILE A 174 -8.40 -7.61 -8.78
N PRO A 175 -8.51 -8.17 -10.00
CA PRO A 175 -9.09 -9.49 -10.20
C PRO A 175 -8.30 -10.58 -9.48
N PHE A 176 -8.99 -11.52 -8.85
CA PHE A 176 -8.33 -12.66 -8.20
C PHE A 176 -7.59 -13.57 -9.19
N SER A 177 -7.96 -13.53 -10.48
CA SER A 177 -7.23 -14.22 -11.53
C SER A 177 -5.78 -13.73 -11.71
N GLU A 178 -5.51 -12.48 -11.32
CA GLU A 178 -4.20 -11.86 -11.41
C GLU A 178 -3.33 -12.14 -10.19
N LEU A 179 -3.94 -12.59 -9.10
CA LEU A 179 -3.24 -12.81 -7.84
C LEU A 179 -2.98 -14.31 -7.64
N PRO A 180 -1.72 -14.76 -7.63
CA PRO A 180 -1.41 -16.13 -7.25
C PRO A 180 -1.62 -16.30 -5.73
N PHE A 181 -2.38 -17.33 -5.32
CA PHE A 181 -2.57 -17.66 -3.90
C PHE A 181 -2.80 -19.17 -3.72
N PRO A 182 -2.56 -19.73 -2.51
CA PRO A 182 -2.75 -21.14 -2.24
C PRO A 182 -4.22 -21.57 -2.38
N ASN A 183 -4.46 -22.81 -2.78
CA ASN A 183 -5.80 -23.38 -2.76
C ASN A 183 -6.29 -23.53 -1.31
N GLY A 184 -7.49 -23.02 -1.04
CA GLY A 184 -8.11 -23.14 0.29
C GLY A 184 -9.40 -22.34 0.39
N LYS A 185 -10.28 -22.75 1.31
CA LYS A 185 -11.55 -22.04 1.55
C LYS A 185 -11.32 -20.69 2.21
N ASN A 186 -10.33 -20.61 3.08
CA ASN A 186 -9.95 -19.37 3.78
C ASN A 186 -8.58 -18.95 3.26
N GLN A 187 -8.45 -17.68 2.94
CA GLN A 187 -7.20 -17.05 2.54
C GLN A 187 -6.73 -16.12 3.66
N SER A 188 -5.42 -16.06 3.88
CA SER A 188 -4.80 -15.11 4.79
C SER A 188 -3.65 -14.44 4.05
N TRP A 189 -3.82 -13.16 3.74
CA TRP A 189 -2.86 -12.36 2.99
C TRP A 189 -2.30 -11.26 3.88
N LYS A 190 -1.08 -10.84 3.58
CA LYS A 190 -0.54 -9.61 4.13
C LYS A 190 -0.77 -8.50 3.11
N VAL A 191 -1.42 -7.44 3.54
CA VAL A 191 -1.71 -6.28 2.68
C VAL A 191 -1.23 -5.03 3.39
N GLU A 192 -0.48 -4.21 2.68
CA GLU A 192 -0.02 -2.92 3.13
C GLU A 192 -0.49 -1.85 2.14
N LEU A 193 -1.12 -0.81 2.66
CA LEU A 193 -1.44 0.40 1.92
C LEU A 193 -0.29 1.37 2.07
N PHE A 194 0.14 1.98 0.98
CA PHE A 194 1.14 3.05 1.00
C PHE A 194 0.77 4.18 0.06
N THR A 195 1.29 5.37 0.36
CA THR A 195 1.22 6.53 -0.53
C THR A 195 2.61 7.12 -0.70
N GLY A 196 2.80 7.79 -1.82
CA GLY A 196 3.97 8.64 -2.04
C GLY A 196 3.51 10.01 -2.53
N TYR A 197 4.28 11.02 -2.18
CA TYR A 197 4.03 12.39 -2.58
C TYR A 197 5.34 13.19 -2.65
N ILE A 198 5.29 14.31 -3.35
CA ILE A 198 6.40 15.26 -3.38
C ILE A 198 5.96 16.49 -2.58
N ASP A 199 6.73 16.82 -1.54
CA ASP A 199 6.54 18.07 -0.82
C ASP A 199 7.17 19.23 -1.59
N ASP A 200 6.49 20.39 -1.59
CA ASP A 200 6.99 21.62 -2.20
C ASP A 200 8.26 22.17 -1.51
N ASP A 201 8.60 21.65 -0.31
CA ASP A 201 9.78 22.09 0.47
C ASP A 201 11.07 21.36 0.07
N ASN A 202 11.00 20.45 -0.89
CA ASN A 202 12.14 19.72 -1.46
C ASN A 202 12.54 20.28 -2.85
N GLU A 203 12.64 21.62 -3.00
CA GLU A 203 13.36 22.23 -4.11
C GLU A 203 14.87 22.31 -3.83
#